data_bd1fcb00a167f49b4c9d1f19c2d0b50c
#
_entry.id   bd1fcb00a167f49b4c9d1f19c2d0b50c
#
_cell.length_a   1.000
_cell.length_b   1.000
_cell.length_c   1.000
_cell.angle_alpha   90.00
_cell.angle_beta   90.00
_cell.angle_gamma   90.00
#
_symmetry.space_group_name_H-M   'P 1'
#
loop_
_entity.id
_entity.type
_entity.pdbx_description
1 polymer ?
#
loop_
_entity_poly.entity_id
_entity_poly.type
_entity_poly.pdbx_seq_one_letter_code
_entity_poly.pdbx_strand_id
1 'polypeptide(L)'
;MVGALGFVAASIGGAWVLRAATDDLVIPAFDDGTVDRSDVWVVMGLVVVVSAGRGIGVMMRRWYLSLAENSTQRDWRRALVNHYLDVPLRFHRERPTGELLAHADIDLTTATMVLKPLAFSVSVLALVIVAVVTLFIIHPLVALLGIVLFPLLVVMSQIYTSRVEAPSARAQQAVGEVASVAHESFEGALVVKTLGREAAEVERLRRASATLRKERLVVGRIRAAFEPSIDALPNIGVVLLLLIGSWLVSRGEATPGDLVLAAVVFGLLATPLRVFGFFLEEMPRSVVALDRVDKVMAQPVEQRAGTATVPAGPVDVAVHGLVVGYGEHHVLRGVDLEVAAGTTAAVVGATGSGKSTLLEAVAGVLDRIEGTVVIGGVDIDDVAADDWTTAVAIAFQESFLFTDTIVENVALGAVGLEEVHRTLAIARADGFVADLADAEVTVVGERGTTLSGGQRQRVALARALARRPQVLLLDDATSAVDPLVEAEILDALRAELDMTVLVVAHRISTILLADTVVYLDDGRVVATGTHEELLQRDDYQALVTAYEQGEGS
;
A
#
# COMPACT_ATOMS: atom_id res chain seq x y z
N MET A 1 -25.07 -11.74 13.11
CA MET A 1 -26.42 -11.39 13.57
C MET A 1 -26.87 -12.25 14.76
N VAL A 2 -26.87 -13.60 14.70
CA VAL A 2 -27.32 -14.47 15.80
C VAL A 2 -26.64 -14.17 17.14
N GLY A 3 -25.31 -14.07 17.18
CA GLY A 3 -24.57 -13.73 18.39
C GLY A 3 -24.88 -12.32 18.94
N ALA A 4 -25.24 -11.38 18.06
CA ALA A 4 -25.65 -10.03 18.45
C ALA A 4 -27.00 -10.03 19.17
N LEU A 5 -27.99 -10.72 18.62
CA LEU A 5 -29.31 -10.87 19.21
C LEU A 5 -29.28 -11.71 20.48
N GLY A 6 -28.47 -12.79 20.50
CA GLY A 6 -28.23 -13.60 21.70
C GLY A 6 -27.64 -12.78 22.85
N PHE A 7 -26.70 -11.89 22.56
CA PHE A 7 -26.14 -10.94 23.55
C PHE A 7 -27.23 -10.02 24.13
N VAL A 8 -28.10 -9.45 23.29
CA VAL A 8 -29.19 -8.55 23.72
C VAL A 8 -30.19 -9.31 24.58
N ALA A 9 -30.66 -10.46 24.10
CA ALA A 9 -31.60 -11.30 24.84
C ALA A 9 -31.08 -11.72 26.21
N ALA A 10 -29.83 -12.19 26.27
CA ALA A 10 -29.21 -12.57 27.53
C ALA A 10 -28.97 -11.36 28.46
N SER A 11 -28.59 -10.19 27.92
CA SER A 11 -28.38 -8.99 28.75
C SER A 11 -29.67 -8.49 29.40
N ILE A 12 -30.76 -8.42 28.65
CA ILE A 12 -32.08 -8.02 29.16
C ILE A 12 -32.69 -9.15 30.03
N GLY A 13 -32.54 -10.42 29.61
CA GLY A 13 -32.97 -11.56 30.41
C GLY A 13 -32.31 -11.59 31.81
N GLY A 14 -31.01 -11.21 31.90
CA GLY A 14 -30.32 -11.07 33.18
C GLY A 14 -30.93 -10.00 34.08
N ALA A 15 -31.36 -8.88 33.49
CA ALA A 15 -32.04 -7.83 34.24
C ALA A 15 -33.42 -8.30 34.78
N TRP A 16 -34.18 -9.08 33.99
CA TRP A 16 -35.43 -9.70 34.42
C TRP A 16 -35.23 -10.76 35.53
N VAL A 17 -34.14 -11.55 35.44
CA VAL A 17 -33.78 -12.50 36.51
C VAL A 17 -33.48 -11.77 37.83
N LEU A 18 -32.76 -10.62 37.75
CA LEU A 18 -32.49 -9.82 38.95
C LEU A 18 -33.74 -9.18 39.54
N ARG A 19 -34.72 -8.77 38.70
CA ARG A 19 -36.06 -8.33 39.13
C ARG A 19 -36.76 -9.43 39.92
N ALA A 20 -36.91 -10.63 39.33
CA ALA A 20 -37.54 -11.78 39.98
C ALA A 20 -36.82 -12.17 41.28
N ALA A 21 -35.47 -12.18 41.25
CA ALA A 21 -34.68 -12.43 42.47
C ALA A 21 -34.95 -11.42 43.57
N THR A 22 -35.18 -10.15 43.22
CA THR A 22 -35.49 -9.12 44.20
C THR A 22 -36.88 -9.28 44.76
N ASP A 23 -37.90 -9.42 43.92
CA ASP A 23 -39.33 -9.47 44.36
C ASP A 23 -39.68 -10.80 44.98
N ASP A 24 -39.17 -11.94 44.46
CA ASP A 24 -39.60 -13.28 44.90
C ASP A 24 -38.68 -13.91 45.95
N LEU A 25 -37.44 -13.41 46.13
CA LEU A 25 -36.46 -13.99 47.04
C LEU A 25 -35.98 -13.01 48.12
N VAL A 26 -35.52 -11.79 47.68
CA VAL A 26 -34.90 -10.84 48.62
C VAL A 26 -35.92 -10.17 49.52
N ILE A 27 -37.04 -9.66 48.98
CA ILE A 27 -38.06 -8.97 49.74
C ILE A 27 -38.73 -9.95 50.75
N PRO A 28 -39.22 -11.14 50.36
CA PRO A 28 -39.80 -12.11 51.31
C PRO A 28 -38.79 -12.55 52.39
N ALA A 29 -37.48 -12.65 52.07
CA ALA A 29 -36.44 -12.97 53.05
C ALA A 29 -36.34 -11.93 54.18
N PHE A 30 -36.60 -10.64 53.86
CA PHE A 30 -36.60 -9.56 54.84
C PHE A 30 -37.92 -9.49 55.63
N ASP A 31 -39.06 -9.79 54.99
CA ASP A 31 -40.39 -9.71 55.63
C ASP A 31 -40.69 -10.93 56.50
N ASP A 32 -40.42 -12.15 56.01
CA ASP A 32 -40.78 -13.41 56.65
C ASP A 32 -39.62 -14.07 57.39
N GLY A 33 -38.38 -13.62 57.22
CA GLY A 33 -37.17 -14.16 57.81
C GLY A 33 -36.77 -15.57 57.34
N THR A 34 -37.44 -16.06 56.28
CA THR A 34 -37.21 -17.39 55.71
C THR A 34 -37.03 -17.33 54.21
N VAL A 35 -36.10 -18.11 53.68
CA VAL A 35 -35.84 -18.27 52.25
C VAL A 35 -35.89 -19.72 51.89
N ASP A 36 -36.66 -20.06 50.86
CA ASP A 36 -36.64 -21.45 50.36
C ASP A 36 -35.30 -21.68 49.60
N ARG A 37 -34.59 -22.72 50.03
CA ARG A 37 -33.31 -23.10 49.39
C ARG A 37 -33.47 -23.46 47.91
N SER A 38 -34.63 -23.98 47.53
CA SER A 38 -34.94 -24.33 46.13
C SER A 38 -34.92 -23.09 45.25
N ASP A 39 -35.50 -21.98 45.69
CA ASP A 39 -35.61 -20.73 44.92
C ASP A 39 -34.26 -20.06 44.77
N VAL A 40 -33.38 -20.15 45.79
CA VAL A 40 -31.98 -19.72 45.68
C VAL A 40 -31.26 -20.46 44.57
N TRP A 41 -31.38 -21.81 44.53
CA TRP A 41 -30.74 -22.59 43.49
C TRP A 41 -31.28 -22.33 42.09
N VAL A 42 -32.57 -22.08 41.95
CA VAL A 42 -33.20 -21.71 40.67
C VAL A 42 -32.66 -20.37 40.18
N VAL A 43 -32.66 -19.33 41.01
CA VAL A 43 -32.10 -18.02 40.67
C VAL A 43 -30.63 -18.10 40.33
N MET A 44 -29.82 -18.79 41.10
CA MET A 44 -28.40 -19.02 40.79
C MET A 44 -28.22 -19.73 39.45
N GLY A 45 -28.99 -20.75 39.17
CA GLY A 45 -28.98 -21.46 37.89
C GLY A 45 -29.32 -20.53 36.72
N LEU A 46 -30.37 -19.70 36.86
CA LEU A 46 -30.74 -18.71 35.83
C LEU A 46 -29.66 -17.66 35.61
N VAL A 47 -29.05 -17.14 36.67
CA VAL A 47 -27.92 -16.19 36.55
C VAL A 47 -26.75 -16.80 35.79
N VAL A 48 -26.39 -18.07 36.09
CA VAL A 48 -25.33 -18.80 35.38
C VAL A 48 -25.70 -18.99 33.90
N VAL A 49 -26.91 -19.45 33.60
CA VAL A 49 -27.37 -19.65 32.20
C VAL A 49 -27.36 -18.35 31.38
N VAL A 50 -27.88 -17.28 31.97
CA VAL A 50 -27.90 -15.96 31.30
C VAL A 50 -26.50 -15.39 31.10
N SER A 51 -25.62 -15.52 32.12
CA SER A 51 -24.23 -15.07 32.02
C SER A 51 -23.46 -15.88 30.98
N ALA A 52 -23.63 -17.20 30.94
CA ALA A 52 -23.05 -18.05 29.91
C ALA A 52 -23.59 -17.70 28.51
N GLY A 53 -24.90 -17.51 28.37
CA GLY A 53 -25.53 -17.08 27.11
C GLY A 53 -25.00 -15.75 26.61
N ARG A 54 -24.81 -14.79 27.52
CA ARG A 54 -24.17 -13.49 27.20
C ARG A 54 -22.73 -13.65 26.72
N GLY A 55 -21.94 -14.46 27.44
CA GLY A 55 -20.56 -14.76 27.07
C GLY A 55 -20.44 -15.41 25.70
N ILE A 56 -21.25 -16.45 25.45
CA ILE A 56 -21.31 -17.15 24.15
C ILE A 56 -21.74 -16.19 23.04
N GLY A 57 -22.76 -15.33 23.26
CA GLY A 57 -23.20 -14.33 22.29
C GLY A 57 -22.10 -13.35 21.91
N VAL A 58 -21.32 -12.86 22.89
CA VAL A 58 -20.16 -11.97 22.63
C VAL A 58 -19.07 -12.71 21.86
N MET A 59 -18.73 -13.94 22.27
CA MET A 59 -17.70 -14.76 21.64
C MET A 59 -18.06 -15.06 20.17
N MET A 60 -19.26 -15.53 19.90
CA MET A 60 -19.74 -15.80 18.54
C MET A 60 -19.71 -14.54 17.68
N ARG A 61 -20.22 -13.42 18.19
CA ARG A 61 -20.19 -12.14 17.46
C ARG A 61 -18.77 -11.72 17.10
N ARG A 62 -17.84 -11.76 18.07
CA ARG A 62 -16.42 -11.37 17.83
C ARG A 62 -15.74 -12.30 16.85
N TRP A 63 -15.94 -13.62 16.99
CA TRP A 63 -15.32 -14.63 16.13
C TRP A 63 -15.73 -14.45 14.65
N TYR A 64 -17.03 -14.44 14.39
CA TYR A 64 -17.51 -14.31 13.01
C TYR A 64 -17.18 -12.94 12.40
N LEU A 65 -17.17 -11.89 13.20
CA LEU A 65 -16.80 -10.56 12.74
C LEU A 65 -15.32 -10.48 12.36
N SER A 66 -14.43 -10.99 13.23
CA SER A 66 -13.00 -11.04 12.95
C SER A 66 -12.68 -11.90 11.72
N LEU A 67 -13.40 -13.02 11.56
CA LEU A 67 -13.26 -13.87 10.38
C LEU A 67 -13.68 -13.12 9.10
N ALA A 68 -14.81 -12.43 9.12
CA ALA A 68 -15.29 -11.65 7.98
C ALA A 68 -14.34 -10.49 7.64
N GLU A 69 -13.87 -9.74 8.64
CA GLU A 69 -12.92 -8.64 8.44
C GLU A 69 -11.60 -9.14 7.81
N ASN A 70 -10.97 -10.15 8.42
CA ASN A 70 -9.70 -10.68 7.92
C ASN A 70 -9.84 -11.30 6.51
N SER A 71 -10.96 -11.98 6.21
CA SER A 71 -11.19 -12.52 4.87
C SER A 71 -11.37 -11.40 3.85
N THR A 72 -12.12 -10.35 4.17
CA THR A 72 -12.29 -9.19 3.30
C THR A 72 -10.97 -8.47 3.05
N GLN A 73 -10.17 -8.24 4.10
CA GLN A 73 -8.85 -7.63 3.95
C GLN A 73 -7.92 -8.46 3.07
N ARG A 74 -7.89 -9.77 3.28
CA ARG A 74 -7.08 -10.68 2.45
C ARG A 74 -7.49 -10.62 0.99
N ASP A 75 -8.80 -10.70 0.72
CA ASP A 75 -9.31 -10.78 -0.65
C ASP A 75 -9.11 -9.44 -1.38
N TRP A 76 -9.34 -8.32 -0.72
CA TRP A 76 -9.08 -7.00 -1.28
C TRP A 76 -7.59 -6.72 -1.47
N ARG A 77 -6.73 -7.12 -0.51
CA ARG A 77 -5.28 -6.97 -0.66
C ARG A 77 -4.76 -7.77 -1.86
N ARG A 78 -5.25 -9.00 -2.03
CA ARG A 78 -4.89 -9.82 -3.19
C ARG A 78 -5.37 -9.19 -4.49
N ALA A 79 -6.60 -8.71 -4.54
CA ALA A 79 -7.15 -8.03 -5.72
C ALA A 79 -6.33 -6.78 -6.07
N LEU A 80 -5.99 -5.95 -5.08
CA LEU A 80 -5.22 -4.73 -5.28
C LEU A 80 -3.78 -5.03 -5.74
N VAL A 81 -3.10 -6.01 -5.13
CA VAL A 81 -1.74 -6.41 -5.54
C VAL A 81 -1.74 -6.99 -6.95
N ASN A 82 -2.70 -7.84 -7.30
CA ASN A 82 -2.82 -8.33 -8.67
C ASN A 82 -3.07 -7.17 -9.65
N HIS A 83 -3.96 -6.24 -9.30
CA HIS A 83 -4.23 -5.07 -10.14
C HIS A 83 -2.98 -4.19 -10.35
N TYR A 84 -2.12 -4.04 -9.32
CA TYR A 84 -0.83 -3.35 -9.49
C TYR A 84 0.09 -4.01 -10.51
N LEU A 85 0.01 -5.32 -10.68
CA LEU A 85 0.81 -6.03 -11.69
C LEU A 85 0.24 -5.87 -13.10
N ASP A 86 -1.05 -5.54 -13.21
CA ASP A 86 -1.78 -5.46 -14.47
C ASP A 86 -1.91 -4.01 -15.00
N VAL A 87 -1.65 -2.98 -14.18
CA VAL A 87 -1.70 -1.58 -14.63
C VAL A 87 -0.45 -1.17 -15.40
N PRO A 88 -0.55 -0.19 -16.33
CA PRO A 88 0.59 0.28 -17.12
C PRO A 88 1.74 0.80 -16.25
N LEU A 89 2.98 0.64 -16.73
CA LEU A 89 4.18 1.11 -16.02
C LEU A 89 4.16 2.61 -15.72
N ARG A 90 3.49 3.41 -16.56
CA ARG A 90 3.25 4.84 -16.33
C ARG A 90 2.63 5.10 -14.96
N PHE A 91 1.67 4.29 -14.54
CA PHE A 91 1.02 4.40 -13.22
C PHE A 91 2.04 4.30 -12.08
N HIS A 92 3.02 3.40 -12.20
CA HIS A 92 4.08 3.21 -11.19
C HIS A 92 5.12 4.33 -11.20
N ARG A 93 5.44 4.89 -12.37
CA ARG A 93 6.41 6.00 -12.52
C ARG A 93 5.88 7.33 -11.98
N GLU A 94 4.57 7.57 -12.10
CA GLU A 94 3.93 8.79 -11.63
C GLU A 94 3.74 8.83 -10.10
N ARG A 95 3.89 7.69 -9.40
CA ARG A 95 3.59 7.55 -7.96
C ARG A 95 4.77 7.00 -7.17
N PRO A 96 5.08 7.60 -6.01
CA PRO A 96 6.10 7.03 -5.12
C PRO A 96 5.69 5.63 -4.64
N THR A 97 6.63 4.69 -4.61
CA THR A 97 6.40 3.31 -4.13
C THR A 97 5.80 3.27 -2.72
N GLY A 98 6.18 4.22 -1.85
CA GLY A 98 5.61 4.34 -0.51
C GLY A 98 4.11 4.66 -0.49
N GLU A 99 3.59 5.40 -1.47
CA GLU A 99 2.16 5.66 -1.63
C GLU A 99 1.41 4.38 -2.03
N LEU A 100 1.94 3.62 -2.98
CA LEU A 100 1.36 2.34 -3.42
C LEU A 100 1.30 1.32 -2.29
N LEU A 101 2.37 1.22 -1.48
CA LEU A 101 2.40 0.38 -0.29
C LEU A 101 1.38 0.84 0.76
N ALA A 102 1.23 2.16 0.97
CA ALA A 102 0.24 2.70 1.90
C ALA A 102 -1.19 2.34 1.49
N HIS A 103 -1.53 2.37 0.20
CA HIS A 103 -2.83 1.92 -0.29
C HIS A 103 -3.06 0.42 -0.04
N ALA A 104 -2.04 -0.42 -0.25
CA ALA A 104 -2.14 -1.87 -0.08
C ALA A 104 -2.24 -2.32 1.39
N ASP A 105 -1.81 -1.52 2.34
CA ASP A 105 -1.82 -1.87 3.76
C ASP A 105 -2.67 -0.92 4.61
N ILE A 106 -2.28 0.35 4.71
CA ILE A 106 -2.90 1.33 5.63
C ILE A 106 -4.31 1.69 5.18
N ASP A 107 -4.49 2.08 3.91
CA ASP A 107 -5.81 2.51 3.42
C ASP A 107 -6.79 1.34 3.38
N LEU A 108 -6.35 0.16 2.96
CA LEU A 108 -7.19 -1.03 2.95
C LEU A 108 -7.59 -1.46 4.36
N THR A 109 -6.67 -1.42 5.32
CA THR A 109 -6.97 -1.69 6.73
C THR A 109 -7.95 -0.67 7.29
N THR A 110 -7.77 0.63 6.98
CA THR A 110 -8.65 1.71 7.42
C THR A 110 -10.04 1.60 6.77
N ALA A 111 -10.12 1.27 5.48
CA ALA A 111 -11.39 1.06 4.77
C ALA A 111 -12.22 -0.07 5.41
N THR A 112 -11.57 -1.17 5.83
CA THR A 112 -12.26 -2.31 6.45
C THR A 112 -12.51 -2.14 7.94
N MET A 113 -11.88 -1.17 8.61
CA MET A 113 -12.02 -0.93 10.06
C MET A 113 -13.47 -0.65 10.49
N VAL A 114 -14.28 -0.07 9.60
CA VAL A 114 -15.71 0.18 9.84
C VAL A 114 -16.52 -1.11 10.06
N LEU A 115 -16.03 -2.26 9.60
CA LEU A 115 -16.72 -3.55 9.79
C LEU A 115 -16.73 -3.97 11.27
N LYS A 116 -15.69 -3.65 12.04
CA LYS A 116 -15.60 -3.99 13.49
C LYS A 116 -16.77 -3.48 14.31
N PRO A 117 -17.08 -2.18 14.29
CA PRO A 117 -18.18 -1.64 15.07
C PRO A 117 -19.55 -1.88 14.43
N LEU A 118 -19.66 -2.25 13.15
CA LEU A 118 -20.94 -2.43 12.47
C LEU A 118 -21.84 -3.46 13.16
N ALA A 119 -21.33 -4.67 13.40
CA ALA A 119 -22.12 -5.72 14.05
C ALA A 119 -22.43 -5.40 15.53
N PHE A 120 -21.56 -4.61 16.17
CA PHE A 120 -21.81 -4.10 17.50
C PHE A 120 -22.90 -3.02 17.48
N SER A 121 -22.88 -2.12 16.50
CA SER A 121 -23.89 -1.06 16.32
C SER A 121 -25.30 -1.63 16.13
N VAL A 122 -25.43 -2.73 15.37
CA VAL A 122 -26.70 -3.45 15.26
C VAL A 122 -27.17 -4.00 16.62
N SER A 123 -26.23 -4.55 17.42
CA SER A 123 -26.55 -5.01 18.78
C SER A 123 -26.99 -3.86 19.69
N VAL A 124 -26.34 -2.69 19.56
CA VAL A 124 -26.66 -1.48 20.32
C VAL A 124 -28.05 -0.98 19.97
N LEU A 125 -28.37 -0.90 18.69
CA LEU A 125 -29.69 -0.45 18.25
C LEU A 125 -30.80 -1.38 18.77
N ALA A 126 -30.61 -2.70 18.66
CA ALA A 126 -31.54 -3.67 19.20
C ALA A 126 -31.66 -3.57 20.74
N LEU A 127 -30.54 -3.37 21.44
CA LEU A 127 -30.52 -3.19 22.89
C LEU A 127 -31.27 -1.93 23.31
N VAL A 128 -31.08 -0.81 22.63
CA VAL A 128 -31.79 0.46 22.91
C VAL A 128 -33.29 0.28 22.74
N ILE A 129 -33.74 -0.35 21.64
CA ILE A 129 -35.16 -0.59 21.39
C ILE A 129 -35.76 -1.45 22.50
N VAL A 130 -35.13 -2.60 22.81
CA VAL A 130 -35.64 -3.52 23.84
C VAL A 130 -35.59 -2.86 25.23
N ALA A 131 -34.57 -2.07 25.53
CA ALA A 131 -34.42 -1.35 26.79
C ALA A 131 -35.54 -0.30 26.96
N VAL A 132 -35.81 0.53 25.93
CA VAL A 132 -36.89 1.53 25.97
C VAL A 132 -38.25 0.85 26.17
N VAL A 133 -38.53 -0.24 25.45
CA VAL A 133 -39.75 -1.03 25.61
C VAL A 133 -39.85 -1.58 27.05
N THR A 134 -38.73 -2.14 27.59
CA THR A 134 -38.71 -2.67 28.97
C THR A 134 -38.99 -1.57 29.99
N LEU A 135 -38.36 -0.40 29.86
CA LEU A 135 -38.58 0.73 30.75
C LEU A 135 -40.04 1.25 30.66
N PHE A 136 -40.63 1.23 29.46
CA PHE A 136 -42.03 1.62 29.26
C PHE A 136 -43.02 0.63 29.91
N ILE A 137 -42.71 -0.67 29.86
CA ILE A 137 -43.51 -1.71 30.54
C ILE A 137 -43.50 -1.51 32.06
N ILE A 138 -42.37 -1.07 32.65
CA ILE A 138 -42.28 -0.79 34.08
C ILE A 138 -43.17 0.41 34.43
N HIS A 139 -42.87 1.58 33.86
CA HIS A 139 -43.67 2.79 34.06
C HIS A 139 -43.32 3.86 33.02
N PRO A 140 -44.32 4.61 32.47
CA PRO A 140 -44.06 5.66 31.48
C PRO A 140 -43.10 6.76 31.92
N LEU A 141 -43.11 7.15 33.21
CA LEU A 141 -42.14 8.14 33.76
C LEU A 141 -40.70 7.65 33.76
N VAL A 142 -40.51 6.35 33.99
CA VAL A 142 -39.18 5.71 33.94
C VAL A 142 -38.65 5.67 32.49
N ALA A 143 -39.55 5.37 31.52
CA ALA A 143 -39.21 5.42 30.11
C ALA A 143 -38.88 6.85 29.64
N LEU A 144 -39.65 7.86 30.11
CA LEU A 144 -39.41 9.27 29.78
C LEU A 144 -38.03 9.72 30.20
N LEU A 145 -37.51 9.28 31.37
CA LEU A 145 -36.17 9.57 31.82
C LEU A 145 -35.12 9.06 30.81
N GLY A 146 -35.26 7.83 30.32
CA GLY A 146 -34.40 7.27 29.27
C GLY A 146 -34.51 8.03 27.95
N ILE A 147 -35.75 8.33 27.51
CA ILE A 147 -36.03 9.07 26.28
C ILE A 147 -35.37 10.48 26.29
N VAL A 148 -35.23 11.11 27.45
CA VAL A 148 -34.57 12.41 27.58
C VAL A 148 -33.06 12.28 27.67
N LEU A 149 -32.55 11.38 28.51
CA LEU A 149 -31.11 11.28 28.79
C LEU A 149 -30.30 10.68 27.63
N PHE A 150 -30.85 9.73 26.88
CA PHE A 150 -30.10 9.12 25.77
C PHE A 150 -29.87 10.08 24.60
N PRO A 151 -30.87 10.84 24.09
CA PRO A 151 -30.59 11.90 23.13
C PRO A 151 -29.65 12.98 23.64
N LEU A 152 -29.75 13.37 24.91
CA LEU A 152 -28.85 14.33 25.52
C LEU A 152 -27.38 13.84 25.48
N LEU A 153 -27.16 12.54 25.76
CA LEU A 153 -25.85 11.92 25.66
C LEU A 153 -25.33 11.94 24.23
N VAL A 154 -26.17 11.64 23.23
CA VAL A 154 -25.82 11.72 21.80
C VAL A 154 -25.44 13.15 21.41
N VAL A 155 -26.24 14.15 21.82
CA VAL A 155 -25.95 15.56 21.54
C VAL A 155 -24.63 16.00 22.18
N MET A 156 -24.39 15.64 23.44
CA MET A 156 -23.10 15.93 24.11
C MET A 156 -21.93 15.27 23.39
N SER A 157 -22.08 14.02 22.94
CA SER A 157 -21.07 13.31 22.16
C SER A 157 -20.79 14.02 20.83
N GLN A 158 -21.81 14.48 20.11
CA GLN A 158 -21.66 15.24 18.87
C GLN A 158 -20.93 16.57 19.08
N ILE A 159 -21.28 17.30 20.16
CA ILE A 159 -20.59 18.55 20.52
C ILE A 159 -19.12 18.27 20.85
N TYR A 160 -18.83 17.19 21.56
CA TYR A 160 -17.46 16.76 21.84
C TYR A 160 -16.69 16.46 20.56
N THR A 161 -17.23 15.61 19.69
CA THR A 161 -16.60 15.23 18.42
C THR A 161 -16.31 16.46 17.56
N SER A 162 -17.28 17.34 17.37
CA SER A 162 -17.09 18.57 16.58
C SER A 162 -16.01 19.52 17.14
N ARG A 163 -15.83 19.54 18.47
CA ARG A 163 -14.80 20.38 19.11
C ARG A 163 -13.40 19.77 19.10
N VAL A 164 -13.30 18.43 19.17
CA VAL A 164 -12.02 17.73 19.25
C VAL A 164 -11.41 17.44 17.88
N GLU A 165 -12.20 17.40 16.81
CA GLU A 165 -11.79 17.02 15.45
C GLU A 165 -10.66 17.91 14.92
N ALA A 166 -10.86 19.23 14.82
CA ALA A 166 -9.86 20.14 14.28
C ALA A 166 -8.58 20.21 15.14
N PRO A 167 -8.61 20.26 16.49
CA PRO A 167 -7.41 20.13 17.31
C PRO A 167 -6.69 18.79 17.15
N SER A 168 -7.43 17.68 17.02
CA SER A 168 -6.82 16.36 16.78
C SER A 168 -6.13 16.29 15.43
N ALA A 169 -6.72 16.86 14.37
CA ALA A 169 -6.10 16.96 13.06
C ALA A 169 -4.78 17.75 13.10
N ARG A 170 -4.76 18.91 13.80
CA ARG A 170 -3.51 19.69 13.99
C ARG A 170 -2.46 18.93 14.81
N ALA A 171 -2.88 18.21 15.84
CA ALA A 171 -1.96 17.37 16.60
C ALA A 171 -1.35 16.26 15.74
N GLN A 172 -2.16 15.63 14.86
CA GLN A 172 -1.69 14.62 13.93
C GLN A 172 -0.73 15.19 12.88
N GLN A 173 -1.01 16.38 12.35
CA GLN A 173 -0.10 17.09 11.46
C GLN A 173 1.24 17.40 12.15
N ALA A 174 1.21 17.83 13.42
CA ALA A 174 2.43 18.08 14.19
C ALA A 174 3.22 16.79 14.50
N VAL A 175 2.56 15.62 14.60
CA VAL A 175 3.25 14.31 14.64
C VAL A 175 4.01 14.05 13.34
N GLY A 176 3.38 14.31 12.19
CA GLY A 176 4.03 14.19 10.88
C GLY A 176 5.25 15.10 10.76
N GLU A 177 5.15 16.36 11.22
CA GLU A 177 6.28 17.31 11.21
C GLU A 177 7.46 16.83 12.08
N VAL A 178 7.20 16.31 13.28
CA VAL A 178 8.26 15.72 14.12
C VAL A 178 8.91 14.51 13.44
N ALA A 179 8.10 13.64 12.83
CA ALA A 179 8.60 12.47 12.11
C ALA A 179 9.46 12.87 10.90
N SER A 180 9.02 13.86 10.12
CA SER A 180 9.76 14.39 8.96
C SER A 180 11.11 14.98 9.37
N VAL A 181 11.14 15.83 10.40
CA VAL A 181 12.39 16.43 10.93
C VAL A 181 13.34 15.34 11.42
N ALA A 182 12.84 14.34 12.15
CA ALA A 182 13.66 13.23 12.63
C ALA A 182 14.23 12.39 11.48
N HIS A 183 13.41 12.06 10.49
CA HIS A 183 13.82 11.29 9.31
C HIS A 183 14.93 12.01 8.53
N GLU A 184 14.73 13.29 8.22
CA GLU A 184 15.73 14.12 7.51
C GLU A 184 17.04 14.22 8.30
N SER A 185 16.96 14.38 9.64
CA SER A 185 18.18 14.45 10.48
C SER A 185 18.93 13.11 10.53
N PHE A 186 18.21 11.97 10.46
CA PHE A 186 18.85 10.65 10.45
C PHE A 186 19.42 10.29 9.07
N GLU A 187 18.72 10.57 7.98
CA GLU A 187 19.26 10.40 6.63
C GLU A 187 20.48 11.31 6.39
N GLY A 188 20.39 12.57 6.84
CA GLY A 188 21.47 13.53 6.75
C GLY A 188 22.54 13.42 7.85
N ALA A 189 22.55 12.35 8.66
CA ALA A 189 23.41 12.25 9.85
C ALA A 189 24.90 12.45 9.54
N LEU A 190 25.38 11.94 8.39
CA LEU A 190 26.76 12.13 7.95
C LEU A 190 27.05 13.64 7.70
N VAL A 191 26.15 14.34 7.02
CA VAL A 191 26.28 15.77 6.73
C VAL A 191 26.23 16.58 8.04
N VAL A 192 25.27 16.26 8.91
CA VAL A 192 25.14 16.92 10.23
C VAL A 192 26.42 16.78 11.04
N LYS A 193 27.00 15.57 11.08
CA LYS A 193 28.25 15.25 11.79
C LYS A 193 29.47 15.96 11.19
N THR A 194 29.63 15.91 9.88
CA THR A 194 30.79 16.50 9.18
C THR A 194 30.79 18.02 9.24
N LEU A 195 29.61 18.65 9.33
CA LEU A 195 29.44 20.10 9.43
C LEU A 195 29.30 20.62 10.88
N GLY A 196 29.32 19.74 11.89
CA GLY A 196 29.18 20.12 13.31
C GLY A 196 27.82 20.80 13.62
N ARG A 197 26.72 20.37 12.98
CA ARG A 197 25.40 20.99 13.07
C ARG A 197 24.45 20.30 14.05
N GLU A 198 24.94 19.41 14.91
CA GLU A 198 24.10 18.62 15.85
C GLU A 198 23.21 19.50 16.75
N ALA A 199 23.78 20.59 17.27
CA ALA A 199 23.03 21.50 18.14
C ALA A 199 21.86 22.18 17.39
N ALA A 200 22.02 22.50 16.11
CA ALA A 200 20.98 23.10 15.29
C ALA A 200 19.85 22.12 15.00
N GLU A 201 20.19 20.85 14.70
CA GLU A 201 19.19 19.79 14.46
C GLU A 201 18.42 19.43 15.73
N VAL A 202 19.08 19.34 16.88
CA VAL A 202 18.41 19.16 18.19
C VAL A 202 17.43 20.31 18.46
N GLU A 203 17.81 21.56 18.17
CA GLU A 203 16.92 22.70 18.34
C GLU A 203 15.73 22.68 17.36
N ARG A 204 15.95 22.23 16.12
CA ARG A 204 14.88 22.05 15.13
C ARG A 204 13.86 21.02 15.60
N LEU A 205 14.31 19.84 16.06
CA LEU A 205 13.47 18.79 16.62
C LEU A 205 12.73 19.26 17.89
N ARG A 206 13.41 20.04 18.75
CA ARG A 206 12.81 20.61 19.95
C ARG A 206 11.64 21.56 19.63
N ARG A 207 11.76 22.39 18.59
CA ARG A 207 10.67 23.29 18.15
C ARG A 207 9.47 22.51 17.63
N ALA A 208 9.69 21.53 16.76
CA ALA A 208 8.62 20.66 16.25
C ALA A 208 7.91 19.92 17.40
N SER A 209 8.68 19.36 18.34
CA SER A 209 8.15 18.68 19.53
C SER A 209 7.37 19.63 20.46
N ALA A 210 7.79 20.89 20.59
CA ALA A 210 7.06 21.90 21.37
C ALA A 210 5.71 22.24 20.74
N THR A 211 5.64 22.32 19.41
CA THR A 211 4.37 22.50 18.67
C THR A 211 3.44 21.31 18.90
N LEU A 212 3.93 20.10 18.73
CA LEU A 212 3.17 18.87 19.01
C LEU A 212 2.63 18.85 20.44
N ARG A 213 3.49 19.18 21.42
CA ARG A 213 3.06 19.27 22.83
C ARG A 213 1.91 20.26 23.02
N LYS A 214 2.00 21.45 22.40
CA LYS A 214 0.96 22.48 22.47
C LYS A 214 -0.38 21.96 21.95
N GLU A 215 -0.40 21.36 20.75
CA GLU A 215 -1.62 20.84 20.16
C GLU A 215 -2.20 19.65 20.95
N ARG A 216 -1.38 18.74 21.45
CA ARG A 216 -1.82 17.64 22.33
C ARG A 216 -2.41 18.14 23.65
N LEU A 217 -1.89 19.22 24.21
CA LEU A 217 -2.48 19.83 25.41
C LEU A 217 -3.85 20.45 25.15
N VAL A 218 -4.08 21.01 23.95
CA VAL A 218 -5.42 21.49 23.56
C VAL A 218 -6.41 20.33 23.50
N VAL A 219 -6.05 19.24 22.81
CA VAL A 219 -6.88 18.03 22.76
C VAL A 219 -7.15 17.48 24.15
N GLY A 220 -6.10 17.38 24.99
CA GLY A 220 -6.21 16.88 26.37
C GLY A 220 -7.16 17.70 27.24
N ARG A 221 -7.16 19.04 27.10
CA ARG A 221 -8.09 19.92 27.83
C ARG A 221 -9.55 19.70 27.40
N ILE A 222 -9.79 19.52 26.10
CA ILE A 222 -11.14 19.22 25.59
C ILE A 222 -11.61 17.88 26.15
N ARG A 223 -10.78 16.85 26.07
CA ARG A 223 -11.09 15.52 26.61
C ARG A 223 -11.37 15.58 28.11
N ALA A 224 -10.50 16.22 28.88
CA ALA A 224 -10.66 16.36 30.33
C ALA A 224 -11.94 17.06 30.74
N ALA A 225 -12.49 17.95 29.91
CA ALA A 225 -13.75 18.65 30.20
C ALA A 225 -14.97 17.80 29.80
N PHE A 226 -14.92 17.09 28.69
CA PHE A 226 -16.09 16.41 28.13
C PHE A 226 -16.24 14.94 28.56
N GLU A 227 -15.15 14.16 28.58
CA GLU A 227 -15.22 12.72 28.90
C GLU A 227 -15.85 12.45 30.29
N PRO A 228 -15.43 13.14 31.38
CA PRO A 228 -16.08 12.94 32.67
C PRO A 228 -17.55 13.39 32.70
N SER A 229 -17.89 14.43 31.92
CA SER A 229 -19.26 14.94 31.85
C SER A 229 -20.19 13.94 31.12
N ILE A 230 -19.70 13.32 30.05
CA ILE A 230 -20.42 12.25 29.32
C ILE A 230 -20.56 11.01 30.21
N ASP A 231 -19.51 10.63 30.96
CA ASP A 231 -19.54 9.46 31.86
C ASP A 231 -20.42 9.70 33.13
N ALA A 232 -20.58 10.94 33.56
CA ALA A 232 -21.43 11.29 34.69
C ALA A 232 -22.94 11.23 34.34
N LEU A 233 -23.31 11.47 33.08
CA LEU A 233 -24.71 11.55 32.67
C LEU A 233 -25.54 10.27 32.94
N PRO A 234 -25.05 9.06 32.61
CA PRO A 234 -25.73 7.81 32.99
C PRO A 234 -25.85 7.62 34.50
N ASN A 235 -24.83 8.01 35.25
CA ASN A 235 -24.86 7.91 36.73
C ASN A 235 -25.91 8.87 37.33
N ILE A 236 -26.02 10.09 36.81
CA ILE A 236 -27.10 11.03 37.16
C ILE A 236 -28.45 10.42 36.85
N GLY A 237 -28.56 9.76 35.68
CA GLY A 237 -29.75 9.02 35.29
C GLY A 237 -30.14 7.93 36.31
N VAL A 238 -29.19 7.14 36.77
CA VAL A 238 -29.45 6.11 37.80
C VAL A 238 -29.92 6.74 39.11
N VAL A 239 -29.30 7.85 39.55
CA VAL A 239 -29.76 8.55 40.75
C VAL A 239 -31.18 9.08 40.63
N LEU A 240 -31.51 9.72 39.48
CA LEU A 240 -32.89 10.19 39.20
C LEU A 240 -33.86 9.02 39.12
N LEU A 241 -33.48 7.93 38.52
CA LEU A 241 -34.26 6.70 38.44
C LEU A 241 -34.56 6.13 39.85
N LEU A 242 -33.56 6.12 40.75
CA LEU A 242 -33.77 5.66 42.11
C LEU A 242 -34.74 6.58 42.88
N LEU A 243 -34.64 7.91 42.71
CA LEU A 243 -35.56 8.88 43.35
C LEU A 243 -37.01 8.69 42.83
N ILE A 244 -37.19 8.70 41.51
CA ILE A 244 -38.53 8.55 40.88
C ILE A 244 -39.08 7.16 41.19
N GLY A 245 -38.25 6.12 41.07
CA GLY A 245 -38.64 4.73 41.30
C GLY A 245 -39.03 4.46 42.75
N SER A 246 -38.30 5.00 43.75
CA SER A 246 -38.67 4.90 45.16
C SER A 246 -39.99 5.59 45.45
N TRP A 247 -40.28 6.71 44.79
CA TRP A 247 -41.55 7.39 44.88
C TRP A 247 -42.70 6.57 44.28
N LEU A 248 -42.47 5.89 43.11
CA LEU A 248 -43.47 5.00 42.49
C LEU A 248 -43.72 3.76 43.36
N VAL A 249 -42.66 3.16 43.95
CA VAL A 249 -42.80 2.04 44.88
C VAL A 249 -43.62 2.44 46.12
N SER A 250 -43.38 3.63 46.68
CA SER A 250 -44.14 4.13 47.82
C SER A 250 -45.66 4.34 47.53
N ARG A 251 -46.00 4.48 46.27
CA ARG A 251 -47.40 4.56 45.79
C ARG A 251 -48.03 3.23 45.40
N GLY A 252 -47.22 2.16 45.39
CA GLY A 252 -47.68 0.85 44.91
C GLY A 252 -47.82 0.75 43.38
N GLU A 253 -47.26 1.72 42.63
CA GLU A 253 -47.30 1.77 41.15
C GLU A 253 -46.15 1.00 40.51
N ALA A 254 -45.15 0.55 41.29
CA ALA A 254 -44.01 -0.28 40.87
C ALA A 254 -43.52 -1.15 42.03
N THR A 255 -42.79 -2.23 41.72
CA THR A 255 -42.14 -3.09 42.72
C THR A 255 -40.71 -2.69 42.98
N PRO A 256 -40.08 -3.06 44.08
CA PRO A 256 -38.63 -2.92 44.29
C PRO A 256 -37.80 -3.61 43.21
N GLY A 257 -38.23 -4.76 42.71
CA GLY A 257 -37.62 -5.47 41.60
C GLY A 257 -37.70 -4.71 40.28
N ASP A 258 -38.79 -3.97 40.03
CA ASP A 258 -38.91 -3.07 38.89
C ASP A 258 -37.84 -1.97 38.91
N LEU A 259 -37.53 -1.45 40.10
CA LEU A 259 -36.49 -0.46 40.27
C LEU A 259 -35.07 -1.03 39.97
N VAL A 260 -34.82 -2.25 40.42
CA VAL A 260 -33.56 -2.97 40.11
C VAL A 260 -33.47 -3.26 38.61
N LEU A 261 -34.53 -3.76 37.99
CA LEU A 261 -34.60 -3.98 36.54
C LEU A 261 -34.28 -2.70 35.76
N ALA A 262 -34.95 -1.60 36.12
CA ALA A 262 -34.75 -0.32 35.44
C ALA A 262 -33.29 0.19 35.61
N ALA A 263 -32.72 0.09 36.82
CA ALA A 263 -31.33 0.52 37.07
C ALA A 263 -30.29 -0.30 36.27
N VAL A 264 -30.49 -1.62 36.20
CA VAL A 264 -29.63 -2.52 35.40
C VAL A 264 -29.75 -2.21 33.90
N VAL A 265 -30.98 -2.09 33.38
CA VAL A 265 -31.23 -1.76 31.97
C VAL A 265 -30.61 -0.42 31.60
N PHE A 266 -30.74 0.58 32.47
CA PHE A 266 -30.14 1.89 32.29
C PHE A 266 -28.61 1.82 32.23
N GLY A 267 -27.99 1.09 33.15
CA GLY A 267 -26.55 0.87 33.19
C GLY A 267 -26.02 0.11 31.95
N LEU A 268 -26.82 -0.84 31.41
CA LEU A 268 -26.47 -1.58 30.21
C LEU A 268 -26.33 -0.71 28.95
N LEU A 269 -26.97 0.48 28.91
CA LEU A 269 -26.99 1.35 27.74
C LEU A 269 -25.81 2.34 27.69
N ALA A 270 -25.17 2.64 28.80
CA ALA A 270 -24.12 3.66 28.91
C ALA A 270 -22.92 3.36 27.99
N THR A 271 -22.34 2.16 28.08
CA THR A 271 -21.15 1.77 27.29
C THR A 271 -21.44 1.59 25.77
N PRO A 272 -22.50 0.89 25.37
CA PRO A 272 -22.84 0.73 23.96
C PRO A 272 -23.06 2.03 23.20
N LEU A 273 -23.71 3.01 23.80
CA LEU A 273 -23.94 4.32 23.18
C LEU A 273 -22.64 5.07 22.89
N ARG A 274 -21.64 4.98 23.79
CA ARG A 274 -20.32 5.56 23.59
C ARG A 274 -19.58 4.88 22.41
N VAL A 275 -19.65 3.56 22.30
CA VAL A 275 -19.04 2.81 21.18
C VAL A 275 -19.72 3.13 19.85
N PHE A 276 -21.01 3.37 19.86
CA PHE A 276 -21.74 3.81 18.66
C PHE A 276 -21.29 5.21 18.20
N GLY A 277 -21.01 6.14 19.12
CA GLY A 277 -20.41 7.43 18.82
C GLY A 277 -19.05 7.29 18.13
N PHE A 278 -18.17 6.42 18.64
CA PHE A 278 -16.89 6.11 18.00
C PHE A 278 -17.04 5.53 16.58
N PHE A 279 -18.04 4.68 16.35
CA PHE A 279 -18.35 4.18 15.01
C PHE A 279 -18.67 5.30 14.01
N LEU A 280 -19.49 6.27 14.42
CA LEU A 280 -19.85 7.41 13.58
C LEU A 280 -18.65 8.32 13.29
N GLU A 281 -17.70 8.42 14.22
CA GLU A 281 -16.45 9.18 14.04
C GLU A 281 -15.50 8.49 13.05
N GLU A 282 -15.41 7.16 13.07
CA GLU A 282 -14.48 6.39 12.22
C GLU A 282 -15.00 6.20 10.78
N MET A 283 -16.31 6.22 10.59
CA MET A 283 -16.95 5.98 9.29
C MET A 283 -16.44 6.91 8.17
N PRO A 284 -16.29 8.24 8.35
CA PRO A 284 -15.77 9.12 7.30
C PRO A 284 -14.34 8.78 6.88
N ARG A 285 -13.50 8.35 7.81
CA ARG A 285 -12.11 7.93 7.53
C ARG A 285 -12.07 6.67 6.68
N SER A 286 -12.91 5.69 7.00
CA SER A 286 -13.03 4.46 6.22
C SER A 286 -13.54 4.72 4.80
N VAL A 287 -14.50 5.65 4.63
CA VAL A 287 -15.01 6.06 3.31
C VAL A 287 -13.91 6.72 2.47
N VAL A 288 -13.12 7.64 3.06
CA VAL A 288 -12.01 8.29 2.35
C VAL A 288 -10.92 7.29 1.97
N ALA A 289 -10.60 6.35 2.85
CA ALA A 289 -9.63 5.30 2.55
C ALA A 289 -10.13 4.36 1.44
N LEU A 290 -11.41 3.99 1.45
CA LEU A 290 -12.04 3.21 0.38
C LEU A 290 -11.99 3.95 -0.96
N ASP A 291 -12.31 5.25 -1.01
CA ASP A 291 -12.25 6.06 -2.23
C ASP A 291 -10.84 6.07 -2.86
N ARG A 292 -9.78 6.05 -2.04
CA ARG A 292 -8.41 5.94 -2.56
C ARG A 292 -8.13 4.57 -3.17
N VAL A 293 -8.55 3.50 -2.51
CA VAL A 293 -8.42 2.13 -3.04
C VAL A 293 -9.23 1.99 -4.33
N ASP A 294 -10.45 2.50 -4.37
CA ASP A 294 -11.30 2.46 -5.56
C ASP A 294 -10.70 3.23 -6.74
N LYS A 295 -10.05 4.37 -6.50
CA LYS A 295 -9.33 5.13 -7.55
C LYS A 295 -8.17 4.33 -8.15
N VAL A 296 -7.49 3.52 -7.36
CA VAL A 296 -6.47 2.61 -7.88
C VAL A 296 -7.11 1.50 -8.68
N MET A 297 -8.14 0.85 -8.14
CA MET A 297 -8.85 -0.25 -8.82
C MET A 297 -9.58 0.17 -10.10
N ALA A 298 -9.88 1.46 -10.25
CA ALA A 298 -10.47 2.03 -11.46
C ALA A 298 -9.46 2.34 -12.58
N GLN A 299 -8.16 2.17 -12.33
CA GLN A 299 -7.16 2.35 -13.38
C GLN A 299 -7.33 1.30 -14.47
N PRO A 300 -7.17 1.68 -15.74
CA PRO A 300 -7.25 0.71 -16.82
C PRO A 300 -6.11 -0.31 -16.72
N VAL A 301 -6.45 -1.56 -16.95
CA VAL A 301 -5.48 -2.66 -17.01
C VAL A 301 -4.83 -2.66 -18.37
N GLU A 302 -3.51 -2.81 -18.41
CA GLU A 302 -2.77 -3.00 -19.64
C GLU A 302 -2.93 -4.47 -20.10
N GLN A 303 -3.64 -4.69 -21.19
CA GLN A 303 -3.75 -5.99 -21.82
C GLN A 303 -3.15 -5.91 -23.20
N ARG A 304 -2.05 -6.63 -23.43
CA ARG A 304 -1.59 -6.89 -24.78
C ARG A 304 -2.59 -7.86 -25.44
N ALA A 305 -3.40 -7.32 -26.33
CA ALA A 305 -4.43 -8.07 -27.03
C ALA A 305 -3.90 -8.73 -28.34
N GLY A 306 -2.62 -8.54 -28.64
CA GLY A 306 -1.98 -9.08 -29.82
C GLY A 306 -1.97 -10.61 -29.84
N THR A 307 -2.02 -11.19 -31.03
CA THR A 307 -2.00 -12.65 -31.27
C THR A 307 -0.91 -13.05 -32.28
N ALA A 308 -0.21 -12.07 -32.85
CA ALA A 308 0.86 -12.31 -33.80
C ALA A 308 2.11 -12.85 -33.10
N THR A 309 2.88 -13.63 -33.82
CA THR A 309 4.17 -14.15 -33.36
C THR A 309 5.30 -13.47 -34.14
N VAL A 310 6.41 -13.19 -33.45
CA VAL A 310 7.61 -12.67 -34.09
C VAL A 310 8.32 -13.83 -34.83
N PRO A 311 8.78 -13.64 -36.09
CA PRO A 311 9.51 -14.68 -36.81
C PRO A 311 10.73 -15.19 -36.06
N ALA A 312 11.04 -16.47 -36.12
CA ALA A 312 12.20 -17.03 -35.44
C ALA A 312 13.53 -16.59 -36.10
N GLY A 313 14.56 -16.39 -35.29
CA GLY A 313 15.90 -15.92 -35.72
C GLY A 313 16.07 -14.41 -35.54
N PRO A 314 17.20 -13.85 -36.01
CA PRO A 314 17.40 -12.41 -35.98
C PRO A 314 16.33 -11.67 -36.74
N VAL A 315 15.81 -10.57 -36.19
CA VAL A 315 14.75 -9.78 -36.80
C VAL A 315 15.18 -8.32 -36.91
N ASP A 316 14.68 -7.63 -37.90
CA ASP A 316 14.85 -6.19 -38.07
C ASP A 316 13.97 -5.41 -37.08
N VAL A 317 14.41 -4.18 -36.78
CA VAL A 317 13.66 -3.22 -35.97
C VAL A 317 13.41 -1.98 -36.82
N ALA A 318 12.15 -1.66 -37.05
CA ALA A 318 11.75 -0.45 -37.77
C ALA A 318 10.85 0.43 -36.89
N VAL A 319 11.16 1.71 -36.85
CA VAL A 319 10.41 2.74 -36.11
C VAL A 319 9.99 3.80 -37.11
N HIS A 320 8.70 4.13 -37.16
CA HIS A 320 8.17 5.11 -38.11
C HIS A 320 7.37 6.20 -37.40
N GLY A 321 7.83 7.45 -37.53
CA GLY A 321 7.14 8.62 -37.03
C GLY A 321 6.88 8.63 -35.53
N LEU A 322 7.74 7.98 -34.73
CA LEU A 322 7.51 7.74 -33.30
C LEU A 322 7.51 9.03 -32.49
N VAL A 323 6.39 9.29 -31.82
CA VAL A 323 6.22 10.37 -30.83
C VAL A 323 5.93 9.77 -29.47
N VAL A 324 6.76 10.13 -28.48
CA VAL A 324 6.62 9.71 -27.08
C VAL A 324 6.79 10.93 -26.19
N GLY A 325 5.99 11.01 -25.12
CA GLY A 325 6.06 12.15 -24.20
C GLY A 325 5.40 11.89 -22.85
N TYR A 326 5.59 12.84 -21.94
CA TYR A 326 5.02 12.85 -20.61
C TYR A 326 4.12 14.08 -20.47
N GLY A 327 2.80 13.87 -20.43
CA GLY A 327 1.82 14.96 -20.48
C GLY A 327 1.93 15.76 -21.77
N GLU A 328 2.14 17.08 -21.67
CA GLU A 328 2.31 17.97 -22.85
C GLU A 328 3.76 18.01 -23.39
N HIS A 329 4.72 17.39 -22.71
CA HIS A 329 6.13 17.44 -23.10
C HIS A 329 6.50 16.21 -23.95
N HIS A 330 6.70 16.44 -25.25
CA HIS A 330 7.15 15.42 -26.20
C HIS A 330 8.68 15.27 -26.12
N VAL A 331 9.13 14.09 -25.75
CA VAL A 331 10.56 13.71 -25.66
C VAL A 331 11.06 13.23 -27.02
N LEU A 332 10.30 12.34 -27.69
CA LEU A 332 10.56 11.93 -29.06
C LEU A 332 9.56 12.64 -29.99
N ARG A 333 10.03 13.14 -31.13
CA ARG A 333 9.30 14.06 -31.99
C ARG A 333 9.30 13.61 -33.44
N GLY A 334 8.72 12.45 -33.72
CA GLY A 334 8.67 11.87 -35.06
C GLY A 334 10.01 11.20 -35.42
N VAL A 335 10.38 10.16 -34.67
CA VAL A 335 11.61 9.39 -34.89
C VAL A 335 11.35 8.32 -35.95
N ASP A 336 12.20 8.30 -36.98
CA ASP A 336 12.29 7.24 -37.97
C ASP A 336 13.65 6.53 -37.82
N LEU A 337 13.65 5.20 -37.73
CA LEU A 337 14.83 4.37 -37.52
C LEU A 337 14.64 3.00 -38.14
N GLU A 338 15.66 2.48 -38.82
CA GLU A 338 15.71 1.11 -39.31
C GLU A 338 17.03 0.46 -38.85
N VAL A 339 16.93 -0.72 -38.24
CA VAL A 339 18.07 -1.55 -37.82
C VAL A 339 17.94 -2.91 -38.49
N ALA A 340 18.92 -3.31 -39.27
CA ALA A 340 18.90 -4.57 -40.00
C ALA A 340 19.00 -5.77 -39.04
N ALA A 341 18.39 -6.88 -39.43
CA ALA A 341 18.42 -8.11 -38.66
C ALA A 341 19.86 -8.58 -38.38
N GLY A 342 20.15 -8.98 -37.16
CA GLY A 342 21.47 -9.49 -36.76
C GLY A 342 22.59 -8.47 -36.72
N THR A 343 22.28 -7.15 -36.73
CA THR A 343 23.28 -6.08 -36.66
C THR A 343 23.20 -5.36 -35.30
N THR A 344 24.27 -4.64 -34.97
CA THR A 344 24.38 -3.79 -33.80
C THR A 344 24.24 -2.32 -34.19
N ALA A 345 23.27 -1.62 -33.63
CA ALA A 345 23.09 -0.18 -33.80
C ALA A 345 23.42 0.57 -32.49
N ALA A 346 24.34 1.55 -32.56
CA ALA A 346 24.66 2.43 -31.44
C ALA A 346 23.81 3.71 -31.51
N VAL A 347 23.01 3.97 -30.49
CA VAL A 347 22.25 5.21 -30.32
C VAL A 347 23.09 6.21 -29.53
N VAL A 348 23.46 7.32 -30.16
CA VAL A 348 24.31 8.36 -29.58
C VAL A 348 23.62 9.71 -29.55
N GLY A 349 24.05 10.60 -28.67
CA GLY A 349 23.48 11.94 -28.56
C GLY A 349 23.72 12.56 -27.19
N ALA A 350 23.45 13.83 -27.03
CA ALA A 350 23.60 14.55 -25.78
C ALA A 350 22.71 13.96 -24.66
N THR A 351 23.06 14.20 -23.41
CA THR A 351 22.17 13.84 -22.27
C THR A 351 20.84 14.59 -22.43
N GLY A 352 19.74 13.85 -22.28
CA GLY A 352 18.39 14.41 -22.48
C GLY A 352 17.90 14.40 -23.93
N SER A 353 18.67 13.88 -24.91
CA SER A 353 18.21 13.80 -26.32
C SER A 353 17.10 12.77 -26.57
N GLY A 354 16.78 11.89 -25.60
CA GLY A 354 15.69 10.90 -25.70
C GLY A 354 16.16 9.47 -25.97
N LYS A 355 17.45 9.13 -25.84
CA LYS A 355 18.01 7.77 -26.11
C LYS A 355 17.32 6.67 -25.31
N SER A 356 17.26 6.80 -23.98
CA SER A 356 16.59 5.84 -23.10
C SER A 356 15.09 5.73 -23.42
N THR A 357 14.44 6.87 -23.70
CA THR A 357 13.04 6.90 -24.11
C THR A 357 12.80 6.15 -25.42
N LEU A 358 13.73 6.21 -26.36
CA LEU A 358 13.67 5.46 -27.63
C LEU A 358 13.74 3.94 -27.34
N LEU A 359 14.72 3.49 -26.56
CA LEU A 359 14.85 2.08 -26.22
C LEU A 359 13.63 1.56 -25.43
N GLU A 360 13.15 2.33 -24.46
CA GLU A 360 11.95 1.98 -23.69
C GLU A 360 10.69 1.91 -24.56
N ALA A 361 10.56 2.78 -25.56
CA ALA A 361 9.46 2.73 -26.52
C ALA A 361 9.56 1.52 -27.45
N VAL A 362 10.76 1.18 -27.93
CA VAL A 362 11.01 -0.05 -28.70
C VAL A 362 10.75 -1.28 -27.85
N ALA A 363 11.08 -1.25 -26.56
CA ALA A 363 10.74 -2.32 -25.61
C ALA A 363 9.23 -2.41 -25.32
N GLY A 364 8.41 -1.50 -25.82
CA GLY A 364 6.98 -1.44 -25.53
C GLY A 364 6.67 -1.19 -24.06
N VAL A 365 7.57 -0.50 -23.34
CA VAL A 365 7.45 -0.14 -21.91
C VAL A 365 6.80 1.23 -21.74
N LEU A 366 6.82 2.04 -22.80
CA LEU A 366 6.22 3.37 -22.85
C LEU A 366 5.10 3.44 -23.89
N ASP A 367 4.00 4.10 -23.49
CA ASP A 367 2.90 4.40 -24.40
C ASP A 367 3.38 5.35 -25.52
N ARG A 368 3.00 5.04 -26.77
CA ARG A 368 3.23 5.89 -27.93
C ARG A 368 2.08 6.90 -28.08
N ILE A 369 2.42 8.13 -28.41
CA ILE A 369 1.41 9.15 -28.77
C ILE A 369 1.05 8.99 -30.26
N GLU A 370 2.09 8.84 -31.11
CA GLU A 370 1.97 8.63 -32.55
C GLU A 370 3.09 7.70 -33.04
N GLY A 371 2.93 7.14 -34.23
CA GLY A 371 3.91 6.30 -34.90
C GLY A 371 3.77 4.82 -34.58
N THR A 372 4.64 4.02 -35.23
CA THR A 372 4.66 2.56 -35.10
C THR A 372 6.06 2.05 -34.79
N VAL A 373 6.13 0.93 -34.06
CA VAL A 373 7.35 0.16 -33.84
C VAL A 373 7.09 -1.24 -34.36
N VAL A 374 7.91 -1.69 -35.30
CA VAL A 374 7.76 -2.96 -36.00
C VAL A 374 8.99 -3.81 -35.77
N ILE A 375 8.81 -5.06 -35.37
CA ILE A 375 9.88 -6.04 -35.12
C ILE A 375 9.61 -7.28 -35.96
N GLY A 376 10.54 -7.62 -36.88
CA GLY A 376 10.36 -8.75 -37.78
C GLY A 376 9.12 -8.64 -38.68
N GLY A 377 8.74 -7.40 -39.05
CA GLY A 377 7.57 -7.13 -39.88
C GLY A 377 6.23 -7.11 -39.11
N VAL A 378 6.24 -7.22 -37.76
CA VAL A 378 5.04 -7.23 -36.92
C VAL A 378 5.05 -5.99 -36.01
N ASP A 379 3.94 -5.22 -35.96
CA ASP A 379 3.81 -4.12 -34.99
C ASP A 379 3.78 -4.70 -33.56
N ILE A 380 4.50 -4.05 -32.65
CA ILE A 380 4.64 -4.53 -31.25
C ILE A 380 3.31 -4.61 -30.51
N ASP A 381 2.28 -3.86 -30.89
CA ASP A 381 0.95 -3.92 -30.28
C ASP A 381 0.17 -5.17 -30.72
N ASP A 382 0.52 -5.75 -31.88
CA ASP A 382 -0.11 -6.93 -32.42
C ASP A 382 0.56 -8.23 -31.91
N VAL A 383 1.74 -8.15 -31.27
CA VAL A 383 2.48 -9.31 -30.78
C VAL A 383 1.82 -9.88 -29.52
N ALA A 384 1.69 -11.21 -29.46
CA ALA A 384 1.19 -11.93 -28.29
C ALA A 384 2.10 -11.69 -27.06
N ALA A 385 1.51 -11.57 -25.87
CA ALA A 385 2.25 -11.24 -24.64
C ALA A 385 3.38 -12.24 -24.33
N ASP A 386 3.13 -13.55 -24.52
CA ASP A 386 4.12 -14.60 -24.25
C ASP A 386 5.29 -14.53 -25.25
N ASP A 387 5.02 -14.24 -26.52
CA ASP A 387 6.04 -14.06 -27.56
C ASP A 387 6.88 -12.80 -27.31
N TRP A 388 6.22 -11.70 -26.91
CA TRP A 388 6.90 -10.45 -26.61
C TRP A 388 7.99 -10.59 -25.55
N THR A 389 7.68 -11.30 -24.46
CA THR A 389 8.62 -11.51 -23.33
C THR A 389 9.86 -12.32 -23.71
N THR A 390 9.82 -13.01 -24.86
CA THR A 390 10.95 -13.77 -25.40
C THR A 390 11.59 -13.09 -26.61
N ALA A 391 10.84 -12.29 -27.37
CA ALA A 391 11.35 -11.61 -28.56
C ALA A 391 12.25 -10.41 -28.20
N VAL A 392 11.90 -9.62 -27.19
CA VAL A 392 12.62 -8.40 -26.84
C VAL A 392 13.06 -8.44 -25.38
N ALA A 393 14.32 -8.12 -25.12
CA ALA A 393 14.84 -7.89 -23.79
C ALA A 393 15.53 -6.54 -23.68
N ILE A 394 15.41 -5.91 -22.51
CA ILE A 394 16.07 -4.64 -22.20
C ILE A 394 16.89 -4.77 -20.91
N ALA A 395 18.12 -4.31 -20.96
CA ALA A 395 18.95 -4.08 -19.79
C ALA A 395 19.02 -2.57 -19.52
N PHE A 396 18.46 -2.15 -18.39
CA PHE A 396 18.36 -0.74 -18.01
C PHE A 396 19.67 -0.20 -17.40
N GLN A 397 19.86 1.09 -17.46
CA GLN A 397 20.96 1.81 -16.83
C GLN A 397 21.00 1.54 -15.31
N GLU A 398 19.85 1.66 -14.63
CA GLU A 398 19.73 1.28 -13.22
C GLU A 398 19.40 -0.21 -13.09
N SER A 399 20.42 -0.99 -12.74
CA SER A 399 20.30 -2.45 -12.60
C SER A 399 19.64 -2.82 -11.28
N PHE A 400 18.33 -3.08 -11.32
CA PHE A 400 17.59 -3.61 -10.18
C PHE A 400 17.80 -5.12 -10.05
N LEU A 401 18.14 -5.59 -8.84
CA LEU A 401 18.21 -7.00 -8.47
C LEU A 401 17.25 -7.29 -7.31
N PHE A 402 16.56 -8.41 -7.38
CA PHE A 402 15.73 -8.91 -6.29
C PHE A 402 16.58 -9.41 -5.12
N THR A 403 16.03 -9.34 -3.91
CA THR A 403 16.65 -9.95 -2.72
C THR A 403 16.47 -11.48 -2.81
N ASP A 404 17.31 -12.08 -3.64
CA ASP A 404 17.32 -13.51 -3.92
C ASP A 404 18.74 -13.94 -4.36
N THR A 405 18.97 -15.20 -4.69
CA THR A 405 20.24 -15.68 -5.20
C THR A 405 20.58 -15.08 -6.56
N ILE A 406 21.86 -15.13 -6.96
CA ILE A 406 22.28 -14.70 -8.30
C ILE A 406 21.60 -15.57 -9.37
N VAL A 407 21.51 -16.90 -9.15
CA VAL A 407 20.80 -17.82 -10.05
C VAL A 407 19.37 -17.38 -10.26
N GLU A 408 18.60 -17.16 -9.18
CA GLU A 408 17.20 -16.74 -9.28
C GLU A 408 17.04 -15.36 -9.93
N ASN A 409 17.98 -14.45 -9.66
CA ASN A 409 18.02 -13.15 -10.32
C ASN A 409 18.23 -13.25 -11.84
N VAL A 410 19.00 -14.19 -12.33
CA VAL A 410 19.21 -14.41 -13.76
C VAL A 410 18.09 -15.25 -14.37
N ALA A 411 17.71 -16.35 -13.71
CA ALA A 411 16.73 -17.31 -14.24
C ALA A 411 15.30 -16.76 -14.22
N LEU A 412 14.91 -16.02 -13.17
CA LEU A 412 13.53 -15.58 -12.92
C LEU A 412 12.50 -16.70 -13.12
N GLY A 413 12.86 -17.94 -12.76
CA GLY A 413 12.02 -19.13 -12.91
C GLY A 413 11.76 -19.59 -14.36
N ALA A 414 12.40 -18.96 -15.36
CA ALA A 414 12.13 -19.21 -16.77
C ALA A 414 13.16 -20.13 -17.45
N VAL A 415 14.39 -20.21 -16.95
CA VAL A 415 15.50 -20.93 -17.58
C VAL A 415 16.22 -21.85 -16.59
N GLY A 416 16.89 -22.87 -17.12
CA GLY A 416 17.67 -23.80 -16.32
C GLY A 416 19.10 -23.29 -16.01
N LEU A 417 19.78 -23.97 -15.08
CA LEU A 417 21.09 -23.59 -14.57
C LEU A 417 22.17 -23.52 -15.68
N GLU A 418 22.10 -24.38 -16.67
CA GLU A 418 23.03 -24.37 -17.82
C GLU A 418 22.97 -23.04 -18.57
N GLU A 419 21.76 -22.54 -18.82
CA GLU A 419 21.58 -21.26 -19.49
C GLU A 419 22.02 -20.09 -18.61
N VAL A 420 21.80 -20.17 -17.30
CA VAL A 420 22.31 -19.17 -16.33
C VAL A 420 23.85 -19.09 -16.42
N HIS A 421 24.55 -20.24 -16.38
CA HIS A 421 26.02 -20.26 -16.49
C HIS A 421 26.50 -19.70 -17.85
N ARG A 422 25.84 -20.08 -18.94
CA ARG A 422 26.16 -19.57 -20.28
C ARG A 422 26.04 -18.04 -20.33
N THR A 423 24.95 -17.48 -19.82
CA THR A 423 24.72 -16.02 -19.87
C THR A 423 25.59 -15.24 -18.89
N LEU A 424 25.92 -15.81 -17.74
CA LEU A 424 26.90 -15.23 -16.83
C LEU A 424 28.29 -15.15 -17.48
N ALA A 425 28.70 -16.17 -18.26
CA ALA A 425 29.96 -16.16 -19.00
C ALA A 425 29.97 -15.10 -20.10
N ILE A 426 28.90 -14.96 -20.89
CA ILE A 426 28.76 -13.91 -21.92
C ILE A 426 28.83 -12.52 -21.29
N ALA A 427 28.14 -12.32 -20.16
CA ALA A 427 28.18 -11.04 -19.40
C ALA A 427 29.48 -10.84 -18.61
N ARG A 428 30.47 -11.72 -18.74
CA ARG A 428 31.73 -11.70 -17.97
C ARG A 428 31.49 -11.64 -16.45
N ALA A 429 30.42 -12.26 -15.99
CA ALA A 429 30.04 -12.29 -14.59
C ALA A 429 30.50 -13.57 -13.85
N ASP A 430 30.78 -14.64 -14.59
CA ASP A 430 31.16 -15.97 -14.08
C ASP A 430 32.37 -15.92 -13.15
N GLY A 431 33.41 -15.15 -13.49
CA GLY A 431 34.65 -15.05 -12.70
C GLY A 431 34.35 -14.50 -11.31
N PHE A 432 33.77 -13.31 -11.20
CA PHE A 432 33.51 -12.73 -9.87
C PHE A 432 32.43 -13.50 -9.10
N VAL A 433 31.48 -14.14 -9.78
CA VAL A 433 30.46 -14.97 -9.13
C VAL A 433 31.09 -16.21 -8.49
N ALA A 434 32.06 -16.84 -9.17
CA ALA A 434 32.78 -17.97 -8.60
C ALA A 434 33.66 -17.58 -7.37
N ASP A 435 34.10 -16.32 -7.29
CA ASP A 435 34.90 -15.80 -6.16
C ASP A 435 34.02 -15.45 -4.93
N LEU A 436 32.70 -15.44 -5.04
CA LEU A 436 31.79 -15.22 -3.90
C LEU A 436 31.75 -16.46 -2.99
N ALA A 437 31.50 -16.24 -1.70
CA ALA A 437 31.52 -17.30 -0.69
C ALA A 437 30.60 -18.50 -1.01
N ASP A 438 29.44 -18.21 -1.57
CA ASP A 438 28.42 -19.20 -1.96
C ASP A 438 28.22 -19.25 -3.48
N ALA A 439 29.18 -18.73 -4.27
CA ALA A 439 29.11 -18.67 -5.73
C ALA A 439 27.75 -18.15 -6.24
N GLU A 440 27.14 -18.84 -7.22
CA GLU A 440 25.86 -18.44 -7.84
C GLU A 440 24.64 -18.52 -6.90
N VAL A 441 24.71 -19.22 -5.76
CA VAL A 441 23.67 -19.25 -4.74
C VAL A 441 23.81 -18.16 -3.70
N THR A 442 24.79 -17.27 -3.85
CA THR A 442 24.94 -16.07 -3.01
C THR A 442 23.68 -15.21 -3.09
N VAL A 443 23.08 -14.92 -1.93
CA VAL A 443 21.92 -14.03 -1.83
C VAL A 443 22.37 -12.59 -2.00
N VAL A 444 21.78 -11.91 -2.96
CA VAL A 444 22.01 -10.48 -3.22
C VAL A 444 21.12 -9.68 -2.26
N GLY A 445 21.73 -8.74 -1.51
CA GLY A 445 21.00 -7.88 -0.59
C GLY A 445 19.99 -6.97 -1.30
N GLU A 446 19.19 -6.25 -0.51
CA GLU A 446 18.18 -5.32 -1.03
C GLU A 446 18.77 -4.40 -2.10
N ARG A 447 18.16 -4.39 -3.29
CA ARG A 447 18.61 -3.65 -4.49
C ARG A 447 20.05 -3.97 -4.91
N GLY A 448 20.58 -5.15 -4.57
CA GLY A 448 21.94 -5.55 -4.97
C GLY A 448 23.06 -4.86 -4.20
N THR A 449 22.83 -4.36 -3.00
CA THR A 449 23.81 -3.59 -2.20
C THR A 449 25.09 -4.37 -1.86
N THR A 450 25.08 -5.70 -1.94
CA THR A 450 26.24 -6.57 -1.72
C THR A 450 27.19 -6.66 -2.90
N LEU A 451 26.78 -6.22 -4.09
CA LEU A 451 27.56 -6.21 -5.32
C LEU A 451 28.00 -4.79 -5.69
N SER A 452 29.15 -4.66 -6.36
CA SER A 452 29.56 -3.38 -6.96
C SER A 452 28.61 -2.98 -8.11
N GLY A 453 28.65 -1.71 -8.54
CA GLY A 453 27.83 -1.21 -9.66
C GLY A 453 27.98 -2.05 -10.92
N GLY A 454 29.22 -2.28 -11.35
CA GLY A 454 29.52 -3.08 -12.54
C GLY A 454 29.20 -4.57 -12.39
N GLN A 455 29.28 -5.13 -11.17
CA GLN A 455 28.83 -6.50 -10.91
C GLN A 455 27.30 -6.60 -11.05
N ARG A 456 26.54 -5.64 -10.51
CA ARG A 456 25.09 -5.58 -10.68
C ARG A 456 24.68 -5.48 -12.15
N GLN A 457 25.32 -4.60 -12.92
CA GLN A 457 25.07 -4.44 -14.36
C GLN A 457 25.29 -5.73 -15.13
N ARG A 458 26.39 -6.45 -14.86
CA ARG A 458 26.69 -7.73 -15.52
C ARG A 458 25.68 -8.83 -15.18
N VAL A 459 25.20 -8.91 -13.93
CA VAL A 459 24.12 -9.85 -13.55
C VAL A 459 22.79 -9.47 -14.23
N ALA A 460 22.47 -8.19 -14.31
CA ALA A 460 21.27 -7.73 -15.02
C ALA A 460 21.33 -7.97 -16.53
N LEU A 461 22.50 -7.83 -17.13
CA LEU A 461 22.74 -8.19 -18.52
C LEU A 461 22.57 -9.71 -18.74
N ALA A 462 23.15 -10.55 -17.88
CA ALA A 462 22.96 -12.00 -17.94
C ALA A 462 21.47 -12.38 -17.85
N ARG A 463 20.67 -11.70 -17.03
CA ARG A 463 19.21 -11.83 -16.95
C ARG A 463 18.52 -11.53 -18.30
N ALA A 464 18.90 -10.41 -18.93
CA ALA A 464 18.33 -10.01 -20.21
C ALA A 464 18.63 -11.06 -21.32
N LEU A 465 19.83 -11.63 -21.30
CA LEU A 465 20.28 -12.66 -22.24
C LEU A 465 19.67 -14.03 -21.99
N ALA A 466 19.30 -14.35 -20.74
CA ALA A 466 18.86 -15.69 -20.36
C ALA A 466 17.61 -16.18 -21.11
N ARG A 467 16.79 -15.27 -21.61
CA ARG A 467 15.60 -15.59 -22.42
C ARG A 467 15.89 -15.74 -23.91
N ARG A 468 17.15 -15.59 -24.34
CA ARG A 468 17.58 -15.66 -25.75
C ARG A 468 16.78 -14.73 -26.65
N PRO A 469 16.76 -13.41 -26.36
CA PRO A 469 15.94 -12.46 -27.10
C PRO A 469 16.40 -12.36 -28.57
N GLN A 470 15.47 -12.06 -29.46
CA GLN A 470 15.76 -11.75 -30.86
C GLN A 470 16.26 -10.31 -31.03
N VAL A 471 15.79 -9.41 -30.16
CA VAL A 471 16.22 -8.00 -30.04
C VAL A 471 16.68 -7.73 -28.62
N LEU A 472 17.93 -7.30 -28.46
CA LEU A 472 18.50 -6.89 -27.19
C LEU A 472 18.69 -5.37 -27.17
N LEU A 473 18.10 -4.73 -26.15
CA LEU A 473 18.19 -3.30 -25.91
C LEU A 473 19.07 -3.04 -24.71
N LEU A 474 20.15 -2.26 -24.89
CA LEU A 474 21.12 -1.92 -23.84
C LEU A 474 21.08 -0.42 -23.56
N ASP A 475 20.39 -0.03 -22.50
CA ASP A 475 20.32 1.38 -22.08
C ASP A 475 21.45 1.67 -21.07
N ASP A 476 22.62 2.02 -21.58
CA ASP A 476 23.83 2.34 -20.78
C ASP A 476 24.14 1.25 -19.73
N ALA A 477 23.82 -0.02 -20.09
CA ALA A 477 23.84 -1.16 -19.19
C ALA A 477 25.26 -1.59 -18.75
N THR A 478 26.31 -0.96 -19.28
CA THR A 478 27.72 -1.24 -19.02
C THR A 478 28.48 -0.02 -18.47
N SER A 479 27.77 1.07 -18.15
CA SER A 479 28.40 2.34 -17.72
C SER A 479 29.29 2.25 -16.48
N ALA A 480 28.98 1.34 -15.55
CA ALA A 480 29.79 1.10 -14.36
C ALA A 480 30.78 -0.07 -14.53
N VAL A 481 30.88 -0.63 -15.75
CA VAL A 481 31.80 -1.71 -16.09
C VAL A 481 33.12 -1.12 -16.64
N ASP A 482 34.24 -1.79 -16.34
CA ASP A 482 35.56 -1.42 -16.89
C ASP A 482 35.52 -1.47 -18.44
N PRO A 483 36.14 -0.49 -19.15
CA PRO A 483 36.13 -0.44 -20.61
C PRO A 483 36.67 -1.71 -21.31
N LEU A 484 37.64 -2.39 -20.72
CA LEU A 484 38.18 -3.64 -21.29
C LEU A 484 37.14 -4.77 -21.18
N VAL A 485 36.46 -4.87 -20.04
CA VAL A 485 35.42 -5.87 -19.81
C VAL A 485 34.17 -5.57 -20.67
N GLU A 486 33.83 -4.29 -20.87
CA GLU A 486 32.76 -3.88 -21.78
C GLU A 486 33.04 -4.32 -23.21
N ALA A 487 34.24 -4.08 -23.73
CA ALA A 487 34.66 -4.54 -25.06
C ALA A 487 34.53 -6.06 -25.18
N GLU A 488 35.01 -6.82 -24.18
CA GLU A 488 34.90 -8.28 -24.16
C GLU A 488 33.44 -8.77 -24.14
N ILE A 489 32.53 -8.06 -23.46
CA ILE A 489 31.10 -8.35 -23.45
C ILE A 489 30.52 -8.15 -24.85
N LEU A 490 30.79 -7.00 -25.48
CA LEU A 490 30.29 -6.69 -26.82
C LEU A 490 30.81 -7.67 -27.89
N ASP A 491 32.10 -8.05 -27.80
CA ASP A 491 32.69 -9.06 -28.67
C ASP A 491 32.01 -10.43 -28.46
N ALA A 492 31.74 -10.84 -27.20
CA ALA A 492 31.06 -12.08 -26.91
C ALA A 492 29.60 -12.06 -27.42
N LEU A 493 28.90 -10.95 -27.28
CA LEU A 493 27.53 -10.77 -27.82
C LEU A 493 27.52 -10.98 -29.34
N ARG A 494 28.48 -10.43 -30.07
CA ARG A 494 28.60 -10.58 -31.53
C ARG A 494 28.97 -12.00 -31.96
N ALA A 495 29.87 -12.65 -31.24
CA ALA A 495 30.41 -13.95 -31.62
C ALA A 495 29.46 -15.11 -31.32
N GLU A 496 28.67 -14.99 -30.21
CA GLU A 496 27.93 -16.13 -29.66
C GLU A 496 26.42 -16.03 -29.87
N LEU A 497 25.91 -14.86 -30.28
CA LEU A 497 24.47 -14.62 -30.34
C LEU A 497 24.03 -14.09 -31.68
N ASP A 498 23.02 -14.74 -32.21
CA ASP A 498 22.37 -14.39 -33.48
C ASP A 498 21.12 -13.56 -33.16
N MET A 499 21.32 -12.25 -32.86
CA MET A 499 20.27 -11.29 -32.48
C MET A 499 20.58 -9.89 -32.96
N THR A 500 19.57 -9.03 -32.97
CA THR A 500 19.70 -7.59 -33.26
C THR A 500 19.93 -6.84 -31.97
N VAL A 501 20.93 -5.93 -31.94
CA VAL A 501 21.29 -5.18 -30.73
C VAL A 501 21.14 -3.68 -30.95
N LEU A 502 20.42 -3.00 -30.06
CA LEU A 502 20.40 -1.55 -29.96
C LEU A 502 21.06 -1.15 -28.64
N VAL A 503 22.16 -0.41 -28.72
CA VAL A 503 22.92 0.01 -27.52
C VAL A 503 23.01 1.53 -27.43
N VAL A 504 22.63 2.10 -26.28
CA VAL A 504 22.96 3.50 -25.98
C VAL A 504 24.45 3.58 -25.68
N ALA A 505 25.19 4.32 -26.51
CA ALA A 505 26.63 4.43 -26.40
C ALA A 505 27.05 5.84 -25.93
N HIS A 506 27.86 5.86 -24.87
CA HIS A 506 28.52 7.04 -24.32
C HIS A 506 30.04 6.96 -24.43
N ARG A 507 30.55 5.81 -24.90
CA ARG A 507 31.98 5.55 -25.09
C ARG A 507 32.30 5.27 -26.55
N ILE A 508 33.46 5.73 -26.98
CA ILE A 508 33.90 5.56 -28.37
C ILE A 508 34.14 4.09 -28.68
N SER A 509 34.69 3.31 -27.72
CA SER A 509 34.85 1.87 -27.85
C SER A 509 33.57 1.16 -28.23
N THR A 510 32.45 1.53 -27.63
CA THR A 510 31.11 0.99 -27.92
C THR A 510 30.59 1.42 -29.31
N ILE A 511 30.83 2.70 -29.69
CA ILE A 511 30.45 3.23 -31.00
C ILE A 511 31.21 2.53 -32.14
N LEU A 512 32.50 2.29 -31.99
CA LEU A 512 33.33 1.62 -32.98
C LEU A 512 32.99 0.14 -33.19
N LEU A 513 32.34 -0.47 -32.20
CA LEU A 513 31.84 -1.84 -32.30
C LEU A 513 30.47 -1.95 -32.95
N ALA A 514 29.76 -0.85 -33.21
CA ALA A 514 28.46 -0.87 -33.86
C ALA A 514 28.59 -0.91 -35.40
N ASP A 515 27.68 -1.64 -36.06
CA ASP A 515 27.59 -1.68 -37.53
C ASP A 515 26.98 -0.38 -38.07
N THR A 516 26.08 0.21 -37.28
CA THR A 516 25.39 1.46 -37.60
C THR A 516 25.33 2.36 -36.38
N VAL A 517 25.46 3.66 -36.58
CA VAL A 517 25.30 4.67 -35.54
C VAL A 517 24.07 5.51 -35.86
N VAL A 518 23.23 5.70 -34.86
CA VAL A 518 22.02 6.53 -34.90
C VAL A 518 22.26 7.77 -34.05
N TYR A 519 22.41 8.92 -34.68
CA TYR A 519 22.62 10.19 -33.98
C TYR A 519 21.26 10.83 -33.67
N LEU A 520 20.96 10.90 -32.38
CA LEU A 520 19.71 11.46 -31.83
C LEU A 520 19.99 12.82 -31.17
N ASP A 521 19.30 13.85 -31.60
CA ASP A 521 19.34 15.18 -30.99
C ASP A 521 17.96 15.79 -30.88
N ASP A 522 17.65 16.43 -29.76
CA ASP A 522 16.36 17.05 -29.42
C ASP A 522 15.13 16.19 -29.80
N GLY A 523 15.21 14.87 -29.52
CA GLY A 523 14.12 13.91 -29.76
C GLY A 523 13.93 13.52 -31.23
N ARG A 524 14.90 13.77 -32.12
CA ARG A 524 14.87 13.43 -33.55
C ARG A 524 16.14 12.68 -33.98
N VAL A 525 16.00 11.77 -34.89
CA VAL A 525 17.16 11.20 -35.57
C VAL A 525 17.67 12.21 -36.60
N VAL A 526 18.87 12.68 -36.34
CA VAL A 526 19.54 13.69 -37.18
C VAL A 526 20.30 13.05 -38.33
N ALA A 527 20.92 11.90 -38.06
CA ALA A 527 21.66 11.13 -39.06
C ALA A 527 21.79 9.66 -38.64
N THR A 528 21.89 8.77 -39.64
CA THR A 528 22.18 7.35 -39.47
C THR A 528 23.25 6.95 -40.49
N GLY A 529 24.25 6.19 -40.09
CA GLY A 529 25.34 5.74 -40.95
C GLY A 529 26.44 5.07 -40.14
N THR A 530 27.57 4.76 -40.76
CA THR A 530 28.74 4.27 -40.04
C THR A 530 29.40 5.41 -39.24
N HIS A 531 30.17 5.06 -38.21
CA HIS A 531 30.92 6.06 -37.43
C HIS A 531 31.78 6.96 -38.33
N GLU A 532 32.49 6.38 -39.33
CA GLU A 532 33.35 7.12 -40.25
C GLU A 532 32.56 8.11 -41.13
N GLU A 533 31.36 7.72 -41.60
CA GLU A 533 30.47 8.59 -42.36
C GLU A 533 29.97 9.77 -41.53
N LEU A 534 29.58 9.50 -40.27
CA LEU A 534 29.06 10.55 -39.39
C LEU A 534 30.13 11.50 -38.89
N LEU A 535 31.42 11.08 -38.79
CA LEU A 535 32.54 11.98 -38.47
C LEU A 535 32.73 13.12 -39.46
N GLN A 536 32.14 13.05 -40.67
CA GLN A 536 32.15 14.15 -41.64
C GLN A 536 31.20 15.30 -41.27
N ARG A 537 30.38 15.13 -40.24
CA ARG A 537 29.45 16.12 -39.72
C ARG A 537 30.08 16.84 -38.53
N ASP A 538 30.05 18.17 -38.56
CA ASP A 538 30.62 19.00 -37.48
C ASP A 538 29.91 18.76 -36.11
N ASP A 539 28.57 18.60 -36.12
CA ASP A 539 27.77 18.38 -34.91
C ASP A 539 28.08 17.03 -34.26
N TYR A 540 28.21 15.98 -35.07
CA TYR A 540 28.58 14.66 -34.56
C TYR A 540 30.03 14.61 -34.10
N GLN A 541 30.97 15.24 -34.81
CA GLN A 541 32.39 15.33 -34.43
C GLN A 541 32.53 16.03 -33.06
N ALA A 542 31.76 17.09 -32.82
CA ALA A 542 31.75 17.81 -31.55
C ALA A 542 31.27 16.90 -30.40
N LEU A 543 30.22 16.07 -30.64
CA LEU A 543 29.72 15.11 -29.68
C LEU A 543 30.77 14.04 -29.33
N VAL A 544 31.41 13.46 -30.35
CA VAL A 544 32.47 12.46 -30.17
C VAL A 544 33.67 13.02 -29.39
N THR A 545 34.10 14.25 -29.71
CA THR A 545 35.16 14.94 -28.98
C THR A 545 34.80 15.17 -27.50
N ALA A 546 33.51 15.47 -27.21
CA ALA A 546 33.01 15.62 -25.84
C ALA A 546 33.06 14.28 -25.08
N TYR A 547 32.76 13.16 -25.75
CA TYR A 547 32.91 11.82 -25.15
C TYR A 547 34.36 11.48 -24.84
N GLU A 548 35.33 11.75 -25.74
CA GLU A 548 36.78 11.56 -25.52
C GLU A 548 37.26 12.34 -24.31
N GLN A 549 36.83 13.60 -24.16
CA GLN A 549 37.22 14.44 -23.03
C GLN A 549 36.64 13.94 -21.70
N GLY A 550 35.43 13.36 -21.74
CA GLY A 550 34.79 12.77 -20.58
C GLY A 550 35.45 11.47 -20.11
N GLU A 551 36.01 10.67 -21.03
CA GLU A 551 36.74 9.44 -20.70
C GLU A 551 38.16 9.71 -20.15
N GLY A 552 38.74 10.89 -20.43
CA GLY A 552 40.09 11.30 -20.02
C GLY A 552 40.17 12.06 -18.69
N SER A 553 39.05 12.34 -18.05
CA SER A 553 38.95 13.06 -16.76
C SER A 553 38.50 12.14 -15.62
#